data_fa6b6ea815fce9156407d63e3948b672
#
_entry.id   fa6b6ea815fce9156407d63e3948b672
#
_cell.length_a   1.000
_cell.length_b   1.000
_cell.length_c   1.000
_cell.angle_alpha   90.00
_cell.angle_beta   90.00
_cell.angle_gamma   90.00
#
_symmetry.space_group_name_H-M   'P 1'
#
loop_
_entity.id
_entity.type
_entity.pdbx_description
1 polymer ?
#
loop_
_entity_poly.entity_id
_entity_poly.type
_entity_poly.pdbx_seq_one_letter_code
_entity_poly.pdbx_strand_id
1 'polypeptide(L)'
;IKVDTLTKGKAQEIAGKIKSLEKAGAKKLVLDLRDTSEGEESEGIATANLFLNHGTITYLQGQKFPREAFNADPAKAITTLPVAVLVNEGTAGAAEIVAAAILENARGDVVGDKTFGDGSVQKTIDLPDGGALILSVAKYYSPSGKAIQDVAVTPNVLVADESDSVFSDDDGEESVPAQAAKPKATPDDQLQKAIEVLKSRTS
;
A
#
# COMPACT_ATOMS: atom_id res chain seq x y z
N ILE A 1 -12.28 3.49 -2.07
CA ILE A 1 -11.45 4.71 -2.21
C ILE A 1 -10.18 4.28 -2.94
N LYS A 2 -10.02 4.68 -4.21
CA LYS A 2 -8.75 4.51 -4.94
C LYS A 2 -7.81 5.65 -4.54
N VAL A 3 -6.57 5.31 -4.30
CA VAL A 3 -5.47 6.23 -3.99
C VAL A 3 -4.41 6.06 -5.06
N ASP A 4 -4.11 7.11 -5.80
CA ASP A 4 -3.10 7.05 -6.86
C ASP A 4 -1.71 7.46 -6.36
N THR A 5 -1.64 8.36 -5.39
CA THR A 5 -0.40 8.84 -4.77
C THR A 5 -0.62 9.13 -3.28
N LEU A 6 0.45 9.10 -2.49
CA LEU A 6 0.45 9.52 -1.08
C LEU A 6 1.33 10.77 -0.89
N THR A 7 1.16 11.75 -1.79
CA THR A 7 1.82 13.04 -1.68
C THR A 7 1.20 13.91 -0.59
N LYS A 8 1.87 14.99 -0.23
CA LYS A 8 1.50 15.89 0.87
C LYS A 8 0.02 16.30 0.85
N GLY A 9 -0.67 16.09 1.95
CA GLY A 9 -2.10 16.41 2.14
C GLY A 9 -3.07 15.30 1.74
N LYS A 10 -2.58 14.19 1.19
CA LYS A 10 -3.42 13.08 0.72
C LYS A 10 -4.14 12.37 1.88
N ALA A 11 -3.50 12.23 3.03
CA ALA A 11 -4.16 11.66 4.22
C ALA A 11 -5.39 12.47 4.63
N GLN A 12 -5.33 13.81 4.54
CA GLN A 12 -6.48 14.67 4.84
C GLN A 12 -7.60 14.53 3.79
N GLU A 13 -7.24 14.39 2.51
CA GLU A 13 -8.20 14.11 1.44
C GLU A 13 -8.92 12.77 1.68
N ILE A 14 -8.17 11.71 1.98
CA ILE A 14 -8.71 10.39 2.31
C ILE A 14 -9.64 10.49 3.52
N ALA A 15 -9.25 11.22 4.56
CA ALA A 15 -10.09 11.45 5.74
C ALA A 15 -11.43 12.12 5.38
N GLY A 16 -11.39 13.11 4.50
CA GLY A 16 -12.59 13.78 3.99
C GLY A 16 -13.51 12.81 3.21
N LYS A 17 -12.92 11.96 2.35
CA LYS A 17 -13.66 10.93 1.61
C LYS A 17 -14.30 9.91 2.54
N ILE A 18 -13.58 9.41 3.56
CA ILE A 18 -14.13 8.47 4.56
C ILE A 18 -15.34 9.07 5.25
N LYS A 19 -15.22 10.29 5.80
CA LYS A 19 -16.33 10.98 6.49
C LYS A 19 -17.54 11.18 5.58
N SER A 20 -17.31 11.52 4.32
CA SER A 20 -18.38 11.69 3.32
C SER A 20 -19.11 10.39 3.04
N LEU A 21 -18.36 9.27 2.88
CA LEU A 21 -18.93 7.95 2.65
C LEU A 21 -19.71 7.46 3.88
N GLU A 22 -19.19 7.64 5.08
CA GLU A 22 -19.90 7.28 6.32
C GLU A 22 -21.22 8.07 6.45
N LYS A 23 -21.19 9.38 6.16
CA LYS A 23 -22.40 10.22 6.12
C LYS A 23 -23.40 9.76 5.07
N ALA A 24 -22.92 9.22 3.95
CA ALA A 24 -23.75 8.62 2.89
C ALA A 24 -24.25 7.21 3.24
N GLY A 25 -23.89 6.66 4.41
CA GLY A 25 -24.37 5.38 4.89
C GLY A 25 -23.46 4.19 4.60
N ALA A 26 -22.22 4.42 4.17
CA ALA A 26 -21.25 3.33 4.02
C ALA A 26 -21.04 2.60 5.36
N LYS A 27 -21.01 1.28 5.30
CA LYS A 27 -20.81 0.39 6.47
C LYS A 27 -19.48 -0.34 6.42
N LYS A 28 -18.81 -0.34 5.28
CA LYS A 28 -17.55 -1.04 5.03
C LYS A 28 -16.73 -0.22 4.03
N LEU A 29 -15.42 -0.34 4.06
CA LEU A 29 -14.52 0.42 3.21
C LEU A 29 -13.58 -0.53 2.44
N VAL A 30 -13.33 -0.21 1.18
CA VAL A 30 -12.20 -0.73 0.42
C VAL A 30 -11.24 0.44 0.19
N LEU A 31 -10.00 0.28 0.61
CA LEU A 31 -8.90 1.20 0.31
C LEU A 31 -8.04 0.55 -0.78
N ASP A 32 -8.06 1.11 -1.98
CA ASP A 32 -7.34 0.58 -3.12
C ASP A 32 -6.00 1.33 -3.27
N LEU A 33 -4.91 0.63 -2.97
CA LEU A 33 -3.53 1.09 -3.03
C LEU A 33 -2.75 0.44 -4.20
N ARG A 34 -3.44 -0.27 -5.10
CA ARG A 34 -2.79 -0.84 -6.27
C ARG A 34 -2.20 0.25 -7.14
N ASP A 35 -0.99 0.03 -7.63
CA ASP A 35 -0.21 0.97 -8.45
C ASP A 35 0.14 2.30 -7.75
N THR A 36 0.03 2.34 -6.43
CA THR A 36 0.41 3.49 -5.61
C THR A 36 1.89 3.38 -5.23
N SER A 37 2.76 4.02 -5.99
CA SER A 37 4.21 3.99 -5.77
C SER A 37 4.81 5.35 -5.40
N GLU A 38 4.09 6.44 -5.63
CA GLU A 38 4.55 7.79 -5.33
C GLU A 38 3.96 8.31 -4.02
N GLY A 39 4.80 8.83 -3.14
CA GLY A 39 4.34 9.45 -1.91
C GLY A 39 5.43 9.69 -0.88
N GLU A 40 5.03 10.36 0.20
CA GLU A 40 5.87 10.60 1.37
C GLU A 40 5.49 9.59 2.47
N GLU A 41 6.47 8.99 3.14
CA GLU A 41 6.22 8.02 4.21
C GLU A 41 5.41 8.64 5.36
N SER A 42 5.59 9.94 5.60
CA SER A 42 4.79 10.72 6.56
C SER A 42 3.28 10.69 6.24
N GLU A 43 2.91 10.73 4.94
CA GLU A 43 1.52 10.61 4.50
C GLU A 43 1.01 9.18 4.59
N GLY A 44 1.87 8.18 4.34
CA GLY A 44 1.56 6.78 4.61
C GLY A 44 1.26 6.53 6.09
N ILE A 45 2.11 7.04 6.99
CA ILE A 45 1.92 6.96 8.45
C ILE A 45 0.62 7.67 8.86
N ALA A 46 0.37 8.88 8.35
CA ALA A 46 -0.84 9.63 8.64
C ALA A 46 -2.10 8.92 8.11
N THR A 47 -2.02 8.31 6.91
CA THR A 47 -3.13 7.54 6.34
C THR A 47 -3.43 6.29 7.15
N ALA A 48 -2.42 5.52 7.56
CA ALA A 48 -2.60 4.36 8.43
C ALA A 48 -3.27 4.75 9.76
N ASN A 49 -2.88 5.91 10.32
CA ASN A 49 -3.47 6.39 11.56
C ASN A 49 -4.96 6.77 11.46
N LEU A 50 -5.49 7.03 10.28
CA LEU A 50 -6.93 7.24 10.11
C LEU A 50 -7.75 6.00 10.53
N PHE A 51 -7.17 4.83 10.43
CA PHE A 51 -7.79 3.53 10.70
C PHE A 51 -7.38 2.92 12.05
N LEU A 52 -6.23 3.33 12.61
CA LEU A 52 -5.62 2.73 13.80
C LEU A 52 -5.76 3.67 15.01
N ASN A 53 -6.37 3.18 16.09
CA ASN A 53 -6.47 3.90 17.35
C ASN A 53 -5.44 3.45 18.41
N HIS A 54 -4.64 2.43 18.12
CA HIS A 54 -3.55 1.93 18.95
C HIS A 54 -2.59 1.11 18.12
N GLY A 55 -1.46 0.74 18.72
CA GLY A 55 -0.44 -0.10 18.11
C GLY A 55 0.61 0.70 17.35
N THR A 56 1.61 0.01 16.86
CA THR A 56 2.67 0.59 16.06
C THR A 56 2.27 0.61 14.58
N ILE A 57 2.53 1.71 13.91
CA ILE A 57 2.31 1.84 12.46
C ILE A 57 3.53 1.31 11.72
N THR A 58 4.71 1.79 12.08
CA THR A 58 5.97 1.41 11.47
C THR A 58 7.15 1.75 12.37
N TYR A 59 8.32 1.22 12.06
CA TYR A 59 9.60 1.62 12.65
C TYR A 59 10.53 2.14 11.56
N LEU A 60 11.34 3.12 11.90
CA LEU A 60 12.51 3.52 11.10
C LEU A 60 13.76 3.12 11.86
N GLN A 61 14.71 2.45 11.20
CA GLN A 61 15.99 2.08 11.79
C GLN A 61 17.08 2.00 10.73
N GLY A 62 18.28 2.40 11.09
CA GLY A 62 19.48 2.29 10.25
C GLY A 62 20.73 2.13 11.09
N GLN A 63 21.89 1.93 10.45
CA GLN A 63 23.15 1.71 11.15
C GLN A 63 23.52 2.89 12.08
N LYS A 64 23.27 4.11 11.65
CA LYS A 64 23.51 5.36 12.41
C LYS A 64 22.20 6.07 12.81
N PHE A 65 21.06 5.44 12.54
CA PHE A 65 19.75 5.90 12.93
C PHE A 65 19.19 4.97 14.00
N PRO A 66 19.05 5.43 15.26
CA PRO A 66 18.43 4.63 16.29
C PRO A 66 17.00 4.26 15.88
N ARG A 67 16.51 3.14 16.41
CA ARG A 67 15.14 2.72 16.14
C ARG A 67 14.14 3.76 16.64
N GLU A 68 13.36 4.30 15.73
CA GLU A 68 12.26 5.22 15.97
C GLU A 68 10.94 4.51 15.69
N ALA A 69 10.00 4.55 16.64
CA ALA A 69 8.67 3.95 16.49
C ALA A 69 7.63 5.01 16.19
N PHE A 70 6.85 4.80 15.14
CA PHE A 70 5.68 5.61 14.81
C PHE A 70 4.43 4.85 15.28
N ASN A 71 3.84 5.32 16.37
CA ASN A 71 2.67 4.70 16.96
C ASN A 71 1.39 5.42 16.55
N ALA A 72 0.28 4.68 16.52
CA ALA A 72 -1.03 5.24 16.29
C ALA A 72 -1.44 6.20 17.43
N ASP A 73 -1.98 7.34 17.03
CA ASP A 73 -2.58 8.33 17.93
C ASP A 73 -4.10 8.17 17.88
N PRO A 74 -4.76 7.78 18.99
CA PRO A 74 -6.21 7.61 19.03
C PRO A 74 -7.00 8.83 18.56
N ALA A 75 -6.45 10.04 18.77
CA ALA A 75 -7.11 11.28 18.38
C ALA A 75 -7.20 11.49 16.86
N LYS A 76 -6.37 10.76 16.10
CA LYS A 76 -6.33 10.82 14.63
C LYS A 76 -7.12 9.72 13.95
N ALA A 77 -7.50 8.68 14.70
CA ALA A 77 -8.36 7.62 14.18
C ALA A 77 -9.77 8.18 13.94
N ILE A 78 -10.27 8.02 12.71
CA ILE A 78 -11.55 8.63 12.32
C ILE A 78 -12.63 7.62 11.98
N THR A 79 -12.28 6.35 11.80
CA THR A 79 -13.24 5.31 11.42
C THR A 79 -12.95 3.98 12.10
N THR A 80 -14.03 3.31 12.49
CA THR A 80 -14.00 1.93 12.98
C THR A 80 -14.64 0.95 11.98
N LEU A 81 -15.08 1.42 10.81
CA LEU A 81 -15.70 0.58 9.80
C LEU A 81 -14.75 -0.54 9.38
N PRO A 82 -15.24 -1.76 9.12
CA PRO A 82 -14.45 -2.80 8.51
C PRO A 82 -13.78 -2.31 7.22
N VAL A 83 -12.49 -2.60 7.08
CA VAL A 83 -11.68 -2.18 5.92
C VAL A 83 -10.98 -3.37 5.30
N ALA A 84 -10.95 -3.41 3.98
CA ALA A 84 -10.05 -4.24 3.18
C ALA A 84 -9.14 -3.32 2.35
N VAL A 85 -7.87 -3.67 2.24
CA VAL A 85 -6.88 -2.93 1.46
C VAL A 85 -6.51 -3.76 0.25
N LEU A 86 -6.59 -3.17 -0.95
CA LEU A 86 -6.12 -3.79 -2.17
C LEU A 86 -4.68 -3.37 -2.43
N VAL A 87 -3.85 -4.34 -2.77
CA VAL A 87 -2.43 -4.13 -3.11
C VAL A 87 -2.02 -5.02 -4.29
N ASN A 88 -0.97 -4.61 -5.00
CA ASN A 88 -0.33 -5.37 -6.07
C ASN A 88 1.17 -5.07 -6.12
N GLU A 89 1.88 -5.61 -7.11
CA GLU A 89 3.31 -5.37 -7.31
C GLU A 89 3.66 -3.89 -7.58
N GLY A 90 2.69 -3.08 -8.06
CA GLY A 90 2.83 -1.64 -8.21
C GLY A 90 2.63 -0.84 -6.91
N THR A 91 2.31 -1.49 -5.78
CA THR A 91 2.19 -0.85 -4.47
C THR A 91 3.57 -0.72 -3.83
N ALA A 92 4.06 0.51 -3.59
CA ALA A 92 5.41 0.74 -3.07
C ALA A 92 5.46 1.86 -2.00
N GLY A 93 6.54 1.89 -1.23
CA GLY A 93 6.89 2.98 -0.33
C GLY A 93 5.86 3.26 0.76
N ALA A 94 5.34 4.48 0.76
CA ALA A 94 4.34 4.95 1.71
C ALA A 94 3.08 4.06 1.75
N ALA A 95 2.66 3.50 0.61
CA ALA A 95 1.51 2.61 0.52
C ALA A 95 1.75 1.26 1.20
N GLU A 96 2.99 0.77 1.19
CA GLU A 96 3.37 -0.46 1.90
C GLU A 96 3.32 -0.27 3.42
N ILE A 97 3.67 0.93 3.92
CA ILE A 97 3.52 1.27 5.34
C ILE A 97 2.05 1.17 5.75
N VAL A 98 1.13 1.69 4.93
CA VAL A 98 -0.32 1.59 5.19
C VAL A 98 -0.78 0.14 5.22
N ALA A 99 -0.43 -0.64 4.21
CA ALA A 99 -0.81 -2.04 4.08
C ALA A 99 -0.29 -2.88 5.25
N ALA A 100 1.01 -2.76 5.58
CA ALA A 100 1.63 -3.46 6.70
C ALA A 100 0.99 -3.10 8.04
N ALA A 101 0.73 -1.80 8.27
CA ALA A 101 0.13 -1.32 9.50
C ALA A 101 -1.29 -1.88 9.71
N ILE A 102 -2.13 -1.88 8.68
CA ILE A 102 -3.49 -2.41 8.75
C ILE A 102 -3.48 -3.92 8.94
N LEU A 103 -2.62 -4.63 8.22
CA LEU A 103 -2.50 -6.08 8.29
C LEU A 103 -2.04 -6.55 9.68
N GLU A 104 -0.90 -6.05 10.13
CA GLU A 104 -0.25 -6.58 11.33
C GLU A 104 -0.85 -6.09 12.65
N ASN A 105 -1.63 -5.00 12.64
CA ASN A 105 -2.49 -4.63 13.77
C ASN A 105 -3.88 -5.33 13.71
N ALA A 106 -4.08 -6.29 12.81
CA ALA A 106 -5.34 -7.02 12.63
C ALA A 106 -6.56 -6.08 12.41
N ARG A 107 -6.33 -4.87 11.87
CA ARG A 107 -7.35 -3.86 11.65
C ARG A 107 -8.22 -4.15 10.43
N GLY A 108 -7.67 -4.81 9.44
CA GLY A 108 -8.33 -5.15 8.19
C GLY A 108 -7.63 -6.28 7.46
N ASP A 109 -8.20 -6.73 6.36
CA ASP A 109 -7.55 -7.68 5.46
C ASP A 109 -6.82 -6.93 4.36
N VAL A 110 -5.69 -7.48 3.92
CA VAL A 110 -4.96 -7.03 2.75
C VAL A 110 -5.14 -8.09 1.68
N VAL A 111 -5.66 -7.67 0.53
CA VAL A 111 -6.11 -8.54 -0.57
C VAL A 111 -5.33 -8.16 -1.83
N GLY A 112 -4.89 -9.13 -2.57
CA GLY A 112 -4.21 -8.92 -3.85
C GLY A 112 -2.90 -9.65 -3.95
N ASP A 113 -1.90 -9.02 -4.55
CA ASP A 113 -0.58 -9.60 -4.76
C ASP A 113 0.46 -8.98 -3.83
N LYS A 114 1.65 -9.60 -3.77
CA LYS A 114 2.78 -9.11 -2.99
C LYS A 114 3.19 -7.72 -3.49
N THR A 115 3.48 -6.80 -2.56
CA THR A 115 3.89 -5.44 -2.89
C THR A 115 5.33 -5.36 -3.40
N PHE A 116 5.80 -4.19 -3.81
CA PHE A 116 7.12 -4.00 -4.42
C PHE A 116 8.29 -4.23 -3.47
N GLY A 117 8.23 -3.65 -2.27
CA GLY A 117 9.32 -3.73 -1.29
C GLY A 117 10.27 -2.54 -1.33
N ASP A 118 9.74 -1.32 -1.43
CA ASP A 118 10.53 -0.07 -1.30
C ASP A 118 10.31 0.57 0.07
N GLY A 119 11.22 0.34 0.97
CA GLY A 119 11.17 0.86 2.33
C GLY A 119 12.48 1.51 2.79
N SER A 120 13.30 2.02 1.85
CA SER A 120 14.59 2.61 2.19
C SER A 120 14.52 4.14 2.27
N VAL A 121 15.21 4.70 3.26
CA VAL A 121 15.53 6.14 3.32
C VAL A 121 16.88 6.37 2.71
N GLN A 122 16.92 7.18 1.66
CA GLN A 122 18.14 7.53 0.95
C GLN A 122 18.65 8.91 1.35
N LYS A 123 19.97 9.06 1.38
CA LYS A 123 20.67 10.32 1.58
C LYS A 123 21.62 10.58 0.43
N THR A 124 21.51 11.77 -0.17
CA THR A 124 22.48 12.25 -1.15
C THR A 124 23.65 12.90 -0.42
N ILE A 125 24.86 12.58 -0.83
CA ILE A 125 26.12 13.13 -0.34
C ILE A 125 26.86 13.72 -1.53
N ASP A 126 27.03 15.02 -1.55
CA ASP A 126 27.80 15.70 -2.59
C ASP A 126 29.29 15.40 -2.44
N LEU A 127 29.96 15.08 -3.55
CA LEU A 127 31.39 14.80 -3.61
C LEU A 127 32.19 16.04 -4.08
N PRO A 128 33.47 16.15 -3.67
CA PRO A 128 34.32 17.33 -4.01
C PRO A 128 34.55 17.53 -5.51
N ASP A 129 34.40 16.49 -6.31
CA ASP A 129 34.53 16.48 -7.78
C ASP A 129 33.25 16.90 -8.53
N GLY A 130 32.18 17.28 -7.81
CA GLY A 130 30.88 17.65 -8.36
C GLY A 130 29.95 16.47 -8.60
N GLY A 131 30.39 15.24 -8.29
CA GLY A 131 29.51 14.04 -8.28
C GLY A 131 28.63 14.01 -7.04
N ALA A 132 27.68 13.07 -7.01
CA ALA A 132 26.84 12.79 -5.84
C ALA A 132 26.75 11.29 -5.57
N LEU A 133 26.79 10.91 -4.30
CA LEU A 133 26.60 9.54 -3.84
C LEU A 133 25.25 9.42 -3.15
N ILE A 134 24.40 8.50 -3.63
CA ILE A 134 23.11 8.18 -3.02
C ILE A 134 23.27 6.91 -2.20
N LEU A 135 23.01 7.01 -0.89
CA LEU A 135 23.12 5.90 0.05
C LEU A 135 21.80 5.64 0.77
N SER A 136 21.38 4.37 0.84
CA SER A 136 20.35 3.93 1.77
C SER A 136 20.90 3.94 3.19
N VAL A 137 20.39 4.82 4.05
CA VAL A 137 20.90 5.07 5.41
C VAL A 137 20.04 4.50 6.50
N ALA A 138 18.75 4.26 6.20
CA ALA A 138 17.78 3.63 7.10
C ALA A 138 16.73 2.85 6.30
N LYS A 139 15.96 2.01 6.98
CA LYS A 139 14.86 1.24 6.41
C LYS A 139 13.62 1.37 7.29
N TYR A 140 12.45 1.35 6.66
CA TYR A 140 11.19 1.16 7.34
C TYR A 140 10.90 -0.32 7.59
N TYR A 141 10.31 -0.59 8.73
CA TYR A 141 9.94 -1.93 9.20
C TYR A 141 8.45 -1.96 9.54
N SER A 142 7.82 -3.09 9.26
CA SER A 142 6.44 -3.34 9.67
C SER A 142 6.27 -3.35 11.19
N PRO A 143 5.06 -3.29 11.73
CA PRO A 143 4.79 -3.40 13.16
C PRO A 143 5.46 -4.60 13.84
N SER A 144 5.53 -5.74 13.16
CA SER A 144 6.22 -6.96 13.68
C SER A 144 7.74 -6.91 13.57
N GLY A 145 8.31 -5.87 12.98
CA GLY A 145 9.75 -5.70 12.81
C GLY A 145 10.33 -6.37 11.56
N LYS A 146 9.52 -6.74 10.57
CA LYS A 146 9.99 -7.19 9.25
C LYS A 146 10.38 -5.97 8.42
N ALA A 147 11.52 -6.02 7.74
CA ALA A 147 11.91 -4.96 6.83
C ALA A 147 10.91 -4.90 5.65
N ILE A 148 10.44 -3.70 5.30
CA ILE A 148 9.64 -3.52 4.09
C ILE A 148 10.56 -3.62 2.88
N GLN A 149 11.74 -2.98 2.96
CA GLN A 149 12.75 -3.03 1.91
C GLN A 149 13.13 -4.48 1.57
N ASP A 150 13.02 -4.84 0.30
CA ASP A 150 13.36 -6.13 -0.31
C ASP A 150 12.47 -7.33 0.12
N VAL A 151 11.75 -7.22 1.25
CA VAL A 151 10.85 -8.27 1.76
C VAL A 151 9.42 -8.06 1.28
N ALA A 152 9.01 -6.78 1.15
CA ALA A 152 7.67 -6.36 0.77
C ALA A 152 6.57 -6.79 1.79
N VAL A 153 5.33 -6.42 1.50
CA VAL A 153 4.15 -6.83 2.27
C VAL A 153 3.44 -7.95 1.52
N THR A 154 3.27 -9.09 2.19
CA THR A 154 2.51 -10.20 1.63
C THR A 154 1.07 -10.12 2.15
N PRO A 155 0.06 -10.02 1.26
CA PRO A 155 -1.35 -10.02 1.65
C PRO A 155 -1.73 -11.28 2.42
N ASN A 156 -2.71 -11.19 3.34
CA ASN A 156 -3.29 -12.37 3.97
C ASN A 156 -4.39 -13.03 3.11
N VAL A 157 -4.84 -12.35 2.05
CA VAL A 157 -5.75 -12.90 1.04
C VAL A 157 -5.09 -12.71 -0.32
N LEU A 158 -4.38 -13.75 -0.77
CA LEU A 158 -3.68 -13.74 -2.06
C LEU A 158 -4.68 -13.89 -3.21
N VAL A 159 -4.63 -12.99 -4.16
CA VAL A 159 -5.38 -13.01 -5.43
C VAL A 159 -4.47 -12.44 -6.50
N ALA A 160 -3.98 -13.30 -7.39
CA ALA A 160 -3.12 -12.89 -8.51
C ALA A 160 -3.85 -11.90 -9.43
N ASP A 161 -3.13 -10.95 -9.98
CA ASP A 161 -3.65 -10.07 -11.03
C ASP A 161 -3.57 -10.83 -12.36
N GLU A 162 -4.73 -11.15 -12.96
CA GLU A 162 -4.77 -11.85 -14.25
C GLU A 162 -4.21 -11.01 -15.41
N SER A 163 -3.99 -9.70 -15.21
CA SER A 163 -3.40 -8.84 -16.23
C SER A 163 -1.92 -9.16 -16.52
N ASP A 164 -1.21 -9.78 -15.59
CA ASP A 164 0.20 -10.17 -15.75
C ASP A 164 0.40 -11.50 -16.51
N SER A 165 -0.65 -12.26 -16.75
CA SER A 165 -0.56 -13.56 -17.42
C SER A 165 -0.34 -13.49 -18.95
N VAL A 166 -0.20 -12.31 -19.53
CA VAL A 166 -0.06 -12.12 -21.00
C VAL A 166 1.39 -12.13 -21.46
N PHE A 167 2.36 -12.20 -20.55
CA PHE A 167 3.80 -12.34 -20.88
C PHE A 167 4.34 -13.71 -20.50
N SER A 168 3.70 -14.80 -20.97
CA SER A 168 4.38 -16.08 -21.03
C SER A 168 5.16 -16.13 -22.35
N ASP A 169 6.48 -16.30 -22.23
CA ASP A 169 7.42 -16.53 -23.33
C ASP A 169 6.87 -17.56 -24.31
N ASP A 170 6.46 -17.11 -25.49
CA ASP A 170 6.34 -17.97 -26.66
C ASP A 170 7.39 -17.49 -27.68
N ASP A 171 8.50 -18.23 -27.72
CA ASP A 171 9.52 -18.09 -28.72
C ASP A 171 8.97 -18.52 -30.10
N GLY A 172 8.70 -17.52 -30.94
CA GLY A 172 8.72 -17.72 -32.40
C GLY A 172 7.38 -17.93 -33.08
N GLU A 173 6.90 -16.91 -33.76
CA GLU A 173 6.61 -16.84 -35.19
C GLU A 173 5.81 -15.57 -35.52
N GLU A 174 6.21 -14.90 -36.60
CA GLU A 174 5.54 -13.73 -37.15
C GLU A 174 4.07 -14.00 -37.44
N SER A 175 3.16 -13.22 -36.86
CA SER A 175 1.79 -13.15 -37.31
C SER A 175 1.24 -11.73 -37.33
N VAL A 176 0.76 -11.34 -38.48
CA VAL A 176 -0.03 -10.21 -38.96
C VAL A 176 -0.82 -9.42 -37.94
N PRO A 177 -1.00 -8.10 -38.13
CA PRO A 177 -1.67 -7.21 -37.16
C PRO A 177 -3.15 -7.55 -37.04
N ALA A 178 -3.52 -8.19 -35.95
CA ALA A 178 -4.91 -8.34 -35.56
C ALA A 178 -5.45 -6.98 -35.09
N GLN A 179 -6.56 -6.56 -35.67
CA GLN A 179 -7.32 -5.38 -35.25
C GLN A 179 -7.55 -5.40 -33.75
N ALA A 180 -7.19 -4.30 -33.08
CA ALA A 180 -7.36 -4.10 -31.65
C ALA A 180 -8.83 -4.36 -31.26
N ALA A 181 -9.10 -5.54 -30.74
CA ALA A 181 -10.35 -5.82 -30.04
C ALA A 181 -10.34 -4.94 -28.78
N LYS A 182 -11.43 -4.17 -28.61
CA LYS A 182 -11.64 -3.43 -27.34
C LYS A 182 -11.54 -4.44 -26.18
N PRO A 183 -10.71 -4.18 -25.16
CA PRO A 183 -10.59 -5.10 -24.04
C PRO A 183 -12.00 -5.34 -23.46
N LYS A 184 -12.42 -6.59 -23.40
CA LYS A 184 -13.57 -6.98 -22.59
C LYS A 184 -13.19 -6.60 -21.16
N ALA A 185 -14.05 -5.85 -20.48
CA ALA A 185 -13.88 -5.59 -19.05
C ALA A 185 -13.87 -6.95 -18.34
N THR A 186 -12.69 -7.43 -17.98
CA THR A 186 -12.54 -8.57 -17.07
C THR A 186 -13.05 -8.12 -15.70
N PRO A 187 -13.77 -8.96 -14.97
CA PRO A 187 -14.15 -8.66 -13.60
C PRO A 187 -12.87 -8.40 -12.78
N ASP A 188 -12.87 -7.36 -11.96
CA ASP A 188 -11.78 -7.09 -11.01
C ASP A 188 -11.88 -8.10 -9.86
N ASP A 189 -11.19 -9.24 -10.00
CA ASP A 189 -11.26 -10.37 -9.07
C ASP A 189 -10.72 -10.00 -7.69
N GLN A 190 -9.68 -9.15 -7.63
CA GLN A 190 -9.16 -8.65 -6.37
C GLN A 190 -10.20 -7.79 -5.63
N LEU A 191 -10.88 -6.89 -6.35
CA LEU A 191 -11.96 -6.07 -5.77
C LEU A 191 -13.14 -6.93 -5.34
N GLN A 192 -13.54 -7.92 -6.15
CA GLN A 192 -14.63 -8.84 -5.81
C GLN A 192 -14.27 -9.63 -4.54
N LYS A 193 -13.04 -10.11 -4.44
CA LYS A 193 -12.57 -10.84 -3.26
C LYS A 193 -12.54 -9.96 -2.01
N ALA A 194 -12.09 -8.71 -2.12
CA ALA A 194 -12.13 -7.75 -1.02
C ALA A 194 -13.57 -7.50 -0.53
N ILE A 195 -14.53 -7.37 -1.45
CA ILE A 195 -15.95 -7.22 -1.11
C ILE A 195 -16.50 -8.48 -0.42
N GLU A 196 -16.11 -9.67 -0.88
CA GLU A 196 -16.50 -10.95 -0.29
C GLU A 196 -15.98 -11.06 1.16
N VAL A 197 -14.70 -10.80 1.37
CA VAL A 197 -14.05 -10.79 2.69
C VAL A 197 -14.75 -9.80 3.62
N LEU A 198 -15.04 -8.61 3.14
CA LEU A 198 -15.78 -7.62 3.93
C LEU A 198 -17.21 -8.07 4.26
N LYS A 199 -17.89 -8.82 3.37
CA LYS A 199 -19.25 -9.34 3.65
C LYS A 199 -19.25 -10.34 4.79
N SER A 200 -18.20 -11.14 4.95
CA SER A 200 -18.08 -12.12 6.03
C SER A 200 -17.75 -11.50 7.39
N ARG A 201 -17.17 -10.28 7.42
CA ARG A 201 -16.92 -9.53 8.66
C ARG A 201 -18.24 -8.91 9.16
N THR A 202 -18.73 -9.41 10.26
CA THR A 202 -19.83 -8.79 11.03
C THR A 202 -19.35 -7.45 11.61
N SER A 203 -20.20 -6.45 11.56
CA SER A 203 -19.95 -5.12 12.15
C SER A 203 -19.90 -5.21 13.66
#